data_50faf987ea4e33a5efa1b86695a16744
#
_entry.id   50faf987ea4e33a5efa1b86695a16744
#
_cell.length_a   1.000
_cell.length_b   1.000
_cell.length_c   1.000
_cell.angle_alpha   90.00
_cell.angle_beta   90.00
_cell.angle_gamma   90.00
#
_symmetry.space_group_name_H-M   'P 1'
#
loop_
_entity.id
_entity.type
_entity.pdbx_description
1 polymer ?
#
loop_
_entity_poly.entity_id
_entity_poly.type
_entity_poly.pdbx_seq_one_letter_code
_entity_poly.pdbx_strand_id
1 'polypeptide(L)'
;IEETDYTKDGSVKSVHKYKLNSEGDVIEETEYDGANKLKEKKEVKYNSLGEKSEEVIYGSDLKVTKKHVFSYNNQGLKTEKKTYDAVNKLISSKKYIYSYQ
;
A
#
# COMPACT_ATOMS: atom_id res chain seq x y z
N ILE A 1 11.34 8.36 -7.11
CA ILE A 1 10.46 8.51 -8.28
C ILE A 1 9.26 9.35 -7.89
N GLU A 2 8.90 10.26 -8.76
CA GLU A 2 7.76 11.14 -8.57
C GLU A 2 6.85 11.09 -9.79
N GLU A 3 5.54 11.04 -9.55
CA GLU A 3 4.52 11.02 -10.58
C GLU A 3 3.53 12.14 -10.30
N THR A 4 3.24 12.98 -11.30
CA THR A 4 2.33 14.11 -11.15
C THR A 4 1.15 13.95 -12.09
N ASP A 5 -0.07 14.05 -11.54
CA ASP A 5 -1.31 14.04 -12.30
C ASP A 5 -1.84 15.46 -12.45
N TYR A 6 -2.36 15.78 -13.64
CA TYR A 6 -2.87 17.10 -13.96
C TYR A 6 -4.35 17.06 -14.28
N THR A 7 -5.05 18.15 -13.98
CA THR A 7 -6.44 18.34 -14.42
C THR A 7 -6.46 18.73 -15.90
N LYS A 8 -7.65 18.80 -16.50
CA LYS A 8 -7.82 19.15 -17.91
C LYS A 8 -7.31 20.57 -18.22
N ASP A 9 -7.34 21.47 -17.24
CA ASP A 9 -6.88 22.86 -17.43
C ASP A 9 -5.38 23.04 -17.18
N GLY A 10 -4.66 21.95 -16.91
CA GLY A 10 -3.22 21.97 -16.68
C GLY A 10 -2.79 22.21 -15.24
N SER A 11 -3.73 22.36 -14.31
CA SER A 11 -3.40 22.49 -12.88
C SER A 11 -2.98 21.14 -12.30
N VAL A 12 -2.13 21.16 -11.25
CA VAL A 12 -1.73 19.95 -10.56
C VAL A 12 -2.91 19.40 -9.78
N LYS A 13 -3.27 18.14 -10.04
CA LYS A 13 -4.33 17.42 -9.33
C LYS A 13 -3.77 16.68 -8.12
N SER A 14 -2.66 15.95 -8.32
CA SER A 14 -2.02 15.18 -7.26
C SER A 14 -0.57 14.90 -7.62
N VAL A 15 0.24 14.66 -6.59
CA VAL A 15 1.64 14.26 -6.76
C VAL A 15 1.86 13.01 -5.92
N HIS A 16 2.44 11.97 -6.53
CA HIS A 16 2.82 10.72 -5.86
C HIS A 16 4.33 10.62 -5.80
N LYS A 17 4.88 10.35 -4.64
CA LYS A 17 6.32 10.13 -4.44
C LYS A 17 6.54 8.73 -3.93
N TYR A 18 7.53 8.05 -4.48
CA TYR A 18 7.82 6.65 -4.19
C TYR A 18 9.25 6.49 -3.70
N LYS A 19 9.44 5.64 -2.67
CA LYS A 19 10.76 5.15 -2.27
C LYS A 19 10.84 3.69 -2.64
N LEU A 20 11.98 3.29 -3.22
CA LEU A 20 12.23 1.92 -3.65
C LEU A 20 13.34 1.31 -2.80
N ASN A 21 13.28 -0.02 -2.60
CA ASN A 21 14.40 -0.76 -2.00
C ASN A 21 15.45 -1.09 -3.07
N SER A 22 16.50 -1.81 -2.68
CA SER A 22 17.58 -2.16 -3.61
C SER A 22 17.15 -3.07 -4.75
N GLU A 23 16.03 -3.80 -4.59
CA GLU A 23 15.47 -4.67 -5.64
C GLU A 23 14.48 -3.95 -6.54
N GLY A 24 14.22 -2.67 -6.33
CA GLY A 24 13.31 -1.89 -7.13
C GLY A 24 11.84 -1.96 -6.70
N ASP A 25 11.55 -2.56 -5.55
CA ASP A 25 10.20 -2.65 -5.02
C ASP A 25 9.84 -1.40 -4.23
N VAL A 26 8.59 -0.94 -4.34
CA VAL A 26 8.10 0.23 -3.62
C VAL A 26 7.96 -0.10 -2.13
N ILE A 27 8.66 0.64 -1.27
CA ILE A 27 8.57 0.48 0.19
C ILE A 27 7.80 1.62 0.85
N GLU A 28 7.64 2.75 0.15
CA GLU A 28 6.88 3.89 0.66
C GLU A 28 6.27 4.66 -0.50
N GLU A 29 5.03 5.06 -0.34
CA GLU A 29 4.32 5.90 -1.30
C GLU A 29 3.64 7.03 -0.53
N THR A 30 3.84 8.27 -0.98
CA THR A 30 3.14 9.44 -0.42
C THR A 30 2.36 10.12 -1.52
N GLU A 31 1.14 10.53 -1.19
CA GLU A 31 0.28 11.27 -2.11
C GLU A 31 -0.01 12.66 -1.55
N TYR A 32 0.17 13.66 -2.39
CA TYR A 32 -0.10 15.08 -2.07
C TYR A 32 -1.18 15.60 -2.99
N ASP A 33 -1.99 16.56 -2.50
CA ASP A 33 -2.99 17.22 -3.33
C ASP A 33 -2.35 18.33 -4.17
N GLY A 34 -3.17 19.03 -4.98
CA GLY A 34 -2.69 20.11 -5.85
C GLY A 34 -2.11 21.31 -5.10
N ALA A 35 -2.43 21.44 -3.80
CA ALA A 35 -1.89 22.49 -2.93
C ALA A 35 -0.65 22.02 -2.16
N ASN A 36 -0.09 20.86 -2.53
CA ASN A 36 1.09 20.25 -1.92
C ASN A 36 0.87 19.85 -0.45
N LYS A 37 -0.37 19.50 -0.10
CA LYS A 37 -0.70 18.99 1.23
C LYS A 37 -0.75 17.46 1.18
N LEU A 38 -0.18 16.82 2.21
CA LEU A 38 -0.20 15.37 2.32
C LEU A 38 -1.64 14.86 2.46
N LYS A 39 -2.02 13.90 1.61
CA LYS A 39 -3.31 13.23 1.65
C LYS A 39 -3.20 11.87 2.31
N GLU A 40 -2.20 11.09 1.91
CA GLU A 40 -2.06 9.71 2.34
C GLU A 40 -0.60 9.27 2.23
N LYS A 41 -0.19 8.38 3.14
CA LYS A 41 1.11 7.73 3.09
C LYS A 41 0.92 6.24 3.24
N LYS A 42 1.64 5.45 2.47
CA LYS A 42 1.60 4.00 2.51
C LYS A 42 3.01 3.46 2.70
N GLU A 43 3.18 2.54 3.64
CA GLU A 43 4.43 1.82 3.84
C GLU A 43 4.21 0.35 3.50
N VAL A 44 5.14 -0.25 2.74
CA VAL A 44 5.03 -1.62 2.27
C VAL A 44 6.21 -2.43 2.75
N LYS A 45 5.94 -3.61 3.31
CA LYS A 45 6.96 -4.56 3.74
C LYS A 45 6.86 -5.82 2.89
N TYR A 46 8.01 -6.44 2.65
CA TYR A 46 8.12 -7.66 1.85
C TYR A 46 8.76 -8.76 2.69
N ASN A 47 8.40 -10.02 2.41
CA ASN A 47 9.02 -11.16 3.05
C ASN A 47 10.35 -11.49 2.34
N SER A 48 11.04 -12.54 2.81
CA SER A 48 12.35 -12.94 2.26
C SER A 48 12.27 -13.39 0.80
N LEU A 49 11.09 -13.73 0.31
CA LEU A 49 10.85 -14.15 -1.07
C LEU A 49 10.44 -13.00 -1.98
N GLY A 50 10.42 -11.76 -1.47
CA GLY A 50 10.03 -10.59 -2.25
C GLY A 50 8.53 -10.41 -2.40
N GLU A 51 7.72 -11.12 -1.64
CA GLU A 51 6.27 -11.01 -1.67
C GLU A 51 5.80 -9.98 -0.64
N LYS A 52 4.81 -9.16 -1.00
CA LYS A 52 4.26 -8.15 -0.11
C LYS A 52 3.64 -8.83 1.11
N SER A 53 4.19 -8.58 2.30
CA SER A 53 3.72 -9.16 3.56
C SER A 53 2.81 -8.24 4.35
N GLU A 54 3.03 -6.93 4.26
CA GLU A 54 2.29 -5.96 5.04
C GLU A 54 2.22 -4.63 4.33
N GLU A 55 1.10 -3.93 4.49
CA GLU A 55 0.89 -2.60 3.94
C GLU A 55 0.21 -1.76 5.01
N VAL A 56 0.87 -0.66 5.44
CA VAL A 56 0.33 0.25 6.46
C VAL A 56 -0.06 1.55 5.78
N ILE A 57 -1.28 1.98 6.00
CA ILE A 57 -1.83 3.18 5.39
C ILE A 57 -2.03 4.25 6.47
N TYR A 58 -1.46 5.43 6.23
CA TYR A 58 -1.55 6.59 7.11
C TYR A 58 -2.41 7.67 6.46
N GLY A 59 -3.19 8.39 7.25
CA GLY A 59 -3.95 9.53 6.77
C GLY A 59 -3.09 10.79 6.69
N SER A 60 -3.74 11.92 6.39
CA SER A 60 -3.06 13.22 6.25
C SER A 60 -2.37 13.70 7.53
N ASP A 61 -2.80 13.20 8.68
CA ASP A 61 -2.22 13.50 9.99
C ASP A 61 -1.08 12.55 10.38
N LEU A 62 -0.69 11.63 9.46
CA LEU A 62 0.33 10.60 9.66
C LEU A 62 -0.04 9.58 10.76
N LYS A 63 -1.32 9.44 11.06
CA LYS A 63 -1.82 8.39 11.95
C LYS A 63 -2.30 7.21 11.11
N VAL A 64 -2.07 6.00 11.61
CA VAL A 64 -2.50 4.78 10.92
C VAL A 64 -4.02 4.77 10.77
N THR A 65 -4.50 4.54 9.55
CA THR A 65 -5.93 4.36 9.28
C THR A 65 -6.27 2.90 9.05
N LYS A 66 -5.38 2.16 8.38
CA LYS A 66 -5.56 0.75 8.06
C LYS A 66 -4.22 0.04 7.97
N LYS A 67 -4.25 -1.28 8.16
CA LYS A 67 -3.10 -2.15 7.91
C LYS A 67 -3.60 -3.42 7.24
N HIS A 68 -2.96 -3.80 6.14
CA HIS A 68 -3.24 -5.05 5.43
C HIS A 68 -2.09 -6.02 5.66
N VAL A 69 -2.42 -7.28 5.98
CA VAL A 69 -1.43 -8.35 6.14
C VAL A 69 -1.76 -9.46 5.15
N PHE A 70 -0.75 -9.90 4.43
CA PHE A 70 -0.90 -10.89 3.36
C PHE A 70 -0.18 -12.19 3.72
N SER A 71 -0.80 -13.32 3.43
CA SER A 71 -0.20 -14.65 3.61
C SER A 71 -0.13 -15.37 2.27
N TYR A 72 0.88 -16.23 2.13
CA TYR A 72 1.16 -16.96 0.88
C TYR A 72 1.38 -18.43 1.17
N ASN A 73 1.11 -19.28 0.17
CA ASN A 73 1.41 -20.72 0.26
C ASN A 73 2.82 -21.00 -0.29
N ASN A 74 3.22 -22.26 -0.29
CA ASN A 74 4.54 -22.70 -0.75
C ASN A 74 4.79 -22.44 -2.24
N GLN A 75 3.74 -22.19 -3.00
CA GLN A 75 3.82 -21.93 -4.44
C GLN A 75 3.86 -20.41 -4.73
N GLY A 76 3.90 -19.57 -3.69
CA GLY A 76 3.91 -18.13 -3.85
C GLY A 76 2.56 -17.52 -4.17
N LEU A 77 1.48 -18.28 -4.02
CA LEU A 77 0.13 -17.77 -4.25
C LEU A 77 -0.45 -17.19 -2.96
N LYS A 78 -1.10 -16.05 -3.07
CA LYS A 78 -1.72 -15.37 -1.93
C LYS A 78 -2.87 -16.22 -1.40
N THR A 79 -2.84 -16.52 -0.09
CA THR A 79 -3.87 -17.35 0.55
C THR A 79 -4.83 -16.54 1.40
N GLU A 80 -4.36 -15.42 1.97
CA GLU A 80 -5.20 -14.62 2.85
C GLU A 80 -4.77 -13.16 2.85
N LYS A 81 -5.75 -12.27 2.98
CA LYS A 81 -5.55 -10.85 3.23
C LYS A 81 -6.38 -10.47 4.45
N LYS A 82 -5.73 -9.98 5.50
CA LYS A 82 -6.40 -9.46 6.69
C LYS A 82 -6.24 -7.97 6.74
N THR A 83 -7.31 -7.27 7.11
CA THR A 83 -7.30 -5.82 7.25
C THR A 83 -7.62 -5.45 8.69
N TYR A 84 -6.78 -4.58 9.26
CA TYR A 84 -6.93 -4.05 10.62
C TYR A 84 -7.23 -2.56 10.57
N ASP A 85 -7.99 -2.07 11.55
CA ASP A 85 -8.29 -0.64 11.65
C ASP A 85 -7.19 0.13 12.38
N ALA A 86 -7.45 1.42 12.67
CA ALA A 86 -6.49 2.31 13.30
C ALA A 86 -6.06 1.88 14.71
N VAL A 87 -6.89 1.09 15.41
CA VAL A 87 -6.57 0.57 16.75
C VAL A 87 -6.14 -0.89 16.72
N ASN A 88 -5.73 -1.37 15.55
CA ASN A 88 -5.22 -2.72 15.32
C ASN A 88 -6.26 -3.81 15.57
N LYS A 89 -7.53 -3.50 15.29
CA LYS A 89 -8.64 -4.46 15.38
C LYS A 89 -8.91 -5.04 14.00
N LEU A 90 -9.03 -6.36 13.91
CA LEU A 90 -9.35 -7.03 12.65
C LEU A 90 -10.78 -6.64 12.21
N ILE A 91 -10.90 -6.04 11.03
CA ILE A 91 -12.18 -5.59 10.47
C ILE A 91 -12.59 -6.35 9.20
N SER A 92 -11.65 -7.05 8.58
CA SER A 92 -11.92 -7.77 7.33
C SER A 92 -10.91 -8.87 7.13
N SER A 93 -11.37 -9.99 6.57
CA SER A 93 -10.50 -11.10 6.21
C SER A 93 -10.98 -11.66 4.87
N LYS A 94 -10.04 -11.87 3.94
CA LYS A 94 -10.33 -12.40 2.63
C LYS A 94 -9.43 -13.61 2.40
N LYS A 95 -10.03 -14.75 2.01
CA LYS A 95 -9.30 -15.96 1.72
C LYS A 95 -9.36 -16.26 0.23
N TYR A 96 -8.26 -16.78 -0.30
CA TYR A 96 -8.12 -17.14 -1.69
C TYR A 96 -7.96 -18.65 -1.79
N ILE A 97 -8.82 -19.29 -2.58
CA ILE A 97 -8.79 -20.72 -2.79
C ILE A 97 -8.49 -20.97 -4.26
N TYR A 98 -7.50 -21.81 -4.53
CA TYR A 98 -7.07 -22.13 -5.89
C TYR A 98 -7.44 -23.57 -6.24
N SER A 99 -7.98 -23.77 -7.44
CA SER A 99 -8.29 -25.10 -7.97
C SER A 99 -7.34 -25.41 -9.12
N TYR A 100 -6.86 -26.63 -9.14
CA TYR A 100 -6.01 -27.14 -10.22
C TYR A 100 -6.78 -28.15 -11.06
N GLN A 101 -6.61 -28.05 -12.36
CA GLN A 101 -7.26 -28.97 -13.30
C GLN A 101 -6.23 -29.76 -14.06
#